data_d8075a9717b3c6e8a1e9f4974912563e
#
_entry.id   d8075a9717b3c6e8a1e9f4974912563e
#
_cell.length_a   1.000
_cell.length_b   1.000
_cell.length_c   1.000
_cell.angle_alpha   90.00
_cell.angle_beta   90.00
_cell.angle_gamma   90.00
#
_symmetry.space_group_name_H-M   'P 1'
#
loop_
_entity.id
_entity.type
_entity.pdbx_description
1 polymer ?
#
loop_
_entity_poly.entity_id
_entity_poly.type
_entity_poly.pdbx_seq_one_letter_code
_entity_poly.pdbx_strand_id
1 'polypeptide(L)'
;MYERKLPVKKLNGIDITFFIIGGKWKRDIIFCLNSGIKRPSELQRHLSRVGACARVLRQQLRELENYGVIYKMVYTVVPFKVEYYLTELGMELIPLFDKMNEWGNKYEDQNKAFPGYSESGMVSSQVHYQIQ
;
A
#
# COMPACT_ATOMS: atom_id res chain seq x y z
N MET A 1 10.48 -15.99 -7.98
CA MET A 1 9.82 -15.24 -6.90
C MET A 1 8.39 -15.69 -6.77
N TYR A 2 7.96 -15.88 -5.54
CA TYR A 2 6.60 -16.39 -5.30
C TYR A 2 5.55 -15.36 -5.68
N GLU A 3 4.64 -15.74 -6.56
CA GLU A 3 3.49 -14.91 -6.90
C GLU A 3 2.25 -15.51 -6.26
N ARG A 4 1.49 -14.68 -5.56
CA ARG A 4 0.21 -15.10 -5.01
C ARG A 4 -0.78 -15.28 -6.16
N LYS A 5 -1.42 -16.43 -6.18
CA LYS A 5 -2.47 -16.69 -7.16
C LYS A 5 -3.81 -16.68 -6.47
N LEU A 6 -4.81 -16.17 -7.18
CA LEU A 6 -6.18 -16.27 -6.70
C LEU A 6 -6.56 -17.75 -6.63
N PRO A 7 -7.19 -18.20 -5.54
CA PRO A 7 -7.68 -19.56 -5.48
C PRO A 7 -8.73 -19.79 -6.57
N VAL A 8 -8.80 -21.04 -7.05
CA VAL A 8 -9.78 -21.44 -8.07
C VAL A 8 -11.20 -21.25 -7.56
N LYS A 9 -11.40 -21.32 -6.26
CA LYS A 9 -12.70 -21.16 -5.62
C LYS A 9 -13.14 -19.70 -5.71
N LYS A 10 -14.42 -19.49 -6.01
CA LYS A 10 -14.98 -18.14 -6.08
C LYS A 10 -14.85 -17.43 -4.73
N LEU A 11 -14.27 -16.23 -4.76
CA LEU A 11 -14.08 -15.39 -3.59
C LEU A 11 -15.23 -14.38 -3.46
N ASN A 12 -15.53 -14.02 -2.20
CA ASN A 12 -16.41 -12.87 -1.96
C ASN A 12 -15.61 -11.57 -2.04
N GLY A 13 -16.32 -10.43 -1.97
CA GLY A 13 -15.68 -9.11 -2.11
C GLY A 13 -14.59 -8.82 -1.07
N ILE A 14 -14.80 -9.27 0.17
CA ILE A 14 -13.82 -9.07 1.23
C ILE A 14 -12.53 -9.84 0.93
N ASP A 15 -12.67 -11.08 0.49
CA ASP A 15 -11.51 -11.92 0.14
C ASP A 15 -10.72 -11.30 -1.01
N ILE A 16 -11.41 -10.81 -2.02
CA ILE A 16 -10.77 -10.15 -3.17
C ILE A 16 -10.01 -8.92 -2.69
N THR A 17 -10.62 -8.12 -1.85
CA THR A 17 -10.01 -6.90 -1.32
C THR A 17 -8.73 -7.23 -0.54
N PHE A 18 -8.81 -8.18 0.38
CA PHE A 18 -7.63 -8.58 1.14
C PHE A 18 -6.53 -9.15 0.25
N PHE A 19 -6.91 -9.86 -0.80
CA PHE A 19 -5.92 -10.37 -1.74
C PHE A 19 -5.17 -9.22 -2.43
N ILE A 20 -5.90 -8.19 -2.85
CA ILE A 20 -5.33 -7.07 -3.60
C ILE A 20 -4.47 -6.17 -2.70
N ILE A 21 -4.97 -5.82 -1.52
CA ILE A 21 -4.28 -4.87 -0.62
C ILE A 21 -3.35 -5.56 0.36
N GLY A 22 -3.32 -6.88 0.37
CA GLY A 22 -2.48 -7.64 1.29
C GLY A 22 -1.01 -7.43 1.03
N GLY A 23 -0.22 -7.77 2.04
CA GLY A 23 1.20 -7.56 1.99
C GLY A 23 1.60 -6.31 2.78
N LYS A 24 2.90 -6.09 2.85
CA LYS A 24 3.45 -5.08 3.74
C LYS A 24 3.44 -3.67 3.16
N TRP A 25 3.57 -3.55 1.82
CA TRP A 25 3.93 -2.27 1.21
C TRP A 25 2.86 -1.64 0.33
N LYS A 26 1.85 -2.41 -0.12
CA LYS A 26 0.87 -1.91 -1.08
C LYS A 26 0.07 -0.73 -0.55
N ARG A 27 -0.38 -0.83 0.69
CA ARG A 27 -1.10 0.26 1.33
C ARG A 27 -0.24 1.53 1.40
N ASP A 28 1.02 1.39 1.80
CA ASP A 28 1.92 2.53 1.91
C ASP A 28 2.17 3.19 0.55
N ILE A 29 2.30 2.38 -0.50
CA ILE A 29 2.43 2.90 -1.86
C ILE A 29 1.19 3.69 -2.26
N ILE A 30 0.01 3.16 -2.00
CA ILE A 30 -1.25 3.82 -2.32
C ILE A 30 -1.35 5.17 -1.61
N PHE A 31 -1.00 5.21 -0.33
CA PHE A 31 -0.99 6.47 0.43
C PHE A 31 0.02 7.47 -0.14
N CYS A 32 1.20 7.02 -0.50
CA CYS A 32 2.20 7.90 -1.11
C CYS A 32 1.68 8.50 -2.41
N LEU A 33 1.09 7.69 -3.28
CA LEU A 33 0.53 8.17 -4.54
C LEU A 33 -0.60 9.16 -4.31
N ASN A 34 -1.44 8.90 -3.32
CA ASN A 34 -2.52 9.81 -2.97
C ASN A 34 -2.01 11.16 -2.46
N SER A 35 -0.84 11.18 -1.84
CA SER A 35 -0.24 12.42 -1.33
C SER A 35 0.56 13.18 -2.38
N GLY A 36 0.68 12.64 -3.59
CA GLY A 36 1.38 13.28 -4.69
C GLY A 36 2.79 12.81 -4.97
N ILE A 37 3.25 11.80 -4.26
CA ILE A 37 4.56 11.18 -4.52
C ILE A 37 4.37 10.18 -5.66
N LYS A 38 4.91 10.51 -6.83
CA LYS A 38 4.58 9.81 -8.09
C LYS A 38 5.74 9.04 -8.70
N ARG A 39 6.97 9.47 -8.43
CA ARG A 39 8.15 8.92 -9.10
C ARG A 39 8.72 7.74 -8.32
N PRO A 40 9.16 6.69 -9.02
CA PRO A 40 9.77 5.54 -8.35
C PRO A 40 10.91 5.91 -7.39
N SER A 41 11.76 6.86 -7.77
CA SER A 41 12.86 7.30 -6.90
C SER A 41 12.37 7.95 -5.62
N GLU A 42 11.29 8.73 -5.70
CA GLU A 42 10.69 9.37 -4.55
C GLU A 42 9.99 8.35 -3.64
N LEU A 43 9.27 7.41 -4.26
CA LEU A 43 8.65 6.31 -3.53
C LEU A 43 9.71 5.49 -2.80
N GLN A 44 10.82 5.19 -3.49
CA GLN A 44 11.93 4.45 -2.90
C GLN A 44 12.51 5.18 -1.70
N ARG A 45 12.73 6.47 -1.83
CA ARG A 45 13.28 7.28 -0.75
C ARG A 45 12.36 7.30 0.48
N HIS A 46 11.06 7.44 0.24
CA HIS A 46 10.08 7.44 1.31
C HIS A 46 10.00 6.09 2.02
N LEU A 47 9.93 5.02 1.24
CA LEU A 47 9.65 3.69 1.77
C LEU A 47 10.91 2.97 2.24
N SER A 48 12.10 3.39 1.79
CA SER A 48 13.35 2.83 2.30
C SER A 48 13.56 3.14 3.78
N ARG A 49 13.03 4.25 4.26
CA ARG A 49 13.09 4.62 5.67
C ARG A 49 12.41 3.60 6.57
N VAL A 50 11.46 2.86 6.02
CA VAL A 50 10.68 1.86 6.76
C VAL A 50 11.00 0.44 6.28
N GLY A 51 12.07 0.28 5.51
CA GLY A 51 12.63 -1.02 5.18
C GLY A 51 12.34 -1.58 3.81
N ALA A 52 11.67 -0.84 2.93
CA ALA A 52 11.40 -1.34 1.57
C ALA A 52 12.64 -1.19 0.70
N CYS A 53 13.07 -2.28 0.05
CA CYS A 53 14.15 -2.23 -0.91
C CYS A 53 13.61 -2.01 -2.32
N ALA A 54 14.50 -1.58 -3.24
CA ALA A 54 14.11 -1.23 -4.60
C ALA A 54 13.43 -2.40 -5.33
N ARG A 55 13.95 -3.61 -5.14
CA ARG A 55 13.39 -4.80 -5.79
C ARG A 55 11.97 -5.08 -5.34
N VAL A 56 11.73 -5.01 -4.04
CA VAL A 56 10.39 -5.22 -3.47
C VAL A 56 9.44 -4.15 -3.96
N LEU A 57 9.88 -2.89 -3.97
CA LEU A 57 9.05 -1.79 -4.45
C LEU A 57 8.63 -2.01 -5.90
N ARG A 58 9.57 -2.37 -6.77
CA ARG A 58 9.24 -2.63 -8.19
C ARG A 58 8.23 -3.75 -8.34
N GLN A 59 8.36 -4.81 -7.53
CA GLN A 59 7.42 -5.92 -7.56
C GLN A 59 6.03 -5.48 -7.11
N GLN A 60 5.95 -4.72 -6.03
CA GLN A 60 4.67 -4.24 -5.51
C GLN A 60 3.97 -3.30 -6.48
N LEU A 61 4.72 -2.43 -7.13
CA LEU A 61 4.17 -1.55 -8.17
C LEU A 61 3.62 -2.35 -9.33
N ARG A 62 4.34 -3.37 -9.77
CA ARG A 62 3.88 -4.24 -10.86
C ARG A 62 2.58 -4.96 -10.50
N GLU A 63 2.49 -5.48 -9.27
CA GLU A 63 1.28 -6.15 -8.81
C GLU A 63 0.09 -5.20 -8.75
N LEU A 64 0.27 -4.01 -8.19
CA LEU A 64 -0.79 -3.00 -8.12
C LEU A 64 -1.24 -2.56 -9.51
N GLU A 65 -0.30 -2.44 -10.43
CA GLU A 65 -0.62 -2.12 -11.82
C GLU A 65 -1.42 -3.23 -12.47
N ASN A 66 -1.03 -4.47 -12.24
CA ASN A 66 -1.73 -5.64 -12.77
C ASN A 66 -3.16 -5.75 -12.21
N TYR A 67 -3.37 -5.33 -10.96
CA TYR A 67 -4.72 -5.33 -10.38
C TYR A 67 -5.57 -4.14 -10.83
N GLY A 68 -5.00 -3.22 -11.59
CA GLY A 68 -5.72 -2.04 -12.06
C GLY A 68 -5.95 -0.99 -10.99
N VAL A 69 -5.17 -1.02 -9.91
CA VAL A 69 -5.27 -0.07 -8.81
C VAL A 69 -4.44 1.18 -9.08
N ILE A 70 -3.35 1.01 -9.81
CA ILE A 70 -2.50 2.11 -10.24
C ILE A 70 -2.22 2.00 -11.74
N TYR A 71 -1.81 3.10 -12.34
CA TYR A 71 -1.29 3.09 -13.71
C TYR A 71 -0.03 3.94 -13.77
N LYS A 72 0.79 3.72 -14.78
CA LYS A 72 2.00 4.50 -14.96
C LYS A 72 1.92 5.32 -16.25
N MET A 73 2.48 6.51 -16.16
CA MET A 73 2.70 7.37 -17.32
C MET A 73 4.19 7.39 -17.62
N VAL A 74 4.53 7.06 -18.85
CA VAL A 74 5.91 7.08 -19.30
C VAL A 74 6.08 8.26 -20.24
N TYR A 75 6.93 9.20 -19.83
CA TYR A 75 7.21 10.39 -20.63
C TYR A 75 8.46 10.11 -21.46
N THR A 76 8.29 10.09 -22.77
CA THR A 76 9.36 9.72 -23.72
C THR A 76 10.14 10.92 -24.27
N VAL A 77 9.70 12.14 -23.91
CA VAL A 77 10.40 13.37 -24.28
C VAL A 77 11.40 13.70 -23.18
N VAL A 78 12.56 14.22 -23.54
CA VAL A 78 13.61 14.58 -22.60
C VAL A 78 13.12 15.69 -21.65
N PRO A 79 13.28 15.54 -20.33
CA PRO A 79 13.87 14.39 -19.64
C PRO A 79 12.89 13.22 -19.55
N PHE A 80 13.41 12.01 -19.71
CA PHE A 80 12.60 10.79 -19.50
C PHE A 80 12.16 10.73 -18.04
N LYS A 81 10.91 10.36 -17.83
CA LYS A 81 10.41 10.13 -16.47
C LYS A 81 9.26 9.14 -16.49
N VAL A 82 9.07 8.49 -15.37
CA VAL A 82 7.94 7.62 -15.12
C VAL A 82 7.23 8.15 -13.88
N GLU A 83 5.92 8.26 -13.97
CA GLU A 83 5.08 8.66 -12.85
C GLU A 83 3.95 7.67 -12.67
N TYR A 84 3.65 7.34 -11.42
CA TYR A 84 2.56 6.44 -11.07
C TYR A 84 1.39 7.23 -10.49
N TYR A 85 0.19 6.78 -10.80
CA TYR A 85 -1.06 7.42 -10.39
C TYR A 85 -2.05 6.37 -9.94
N LEU A 86 -2.94 6.74 -9.04
CA LEU A 86 -4.08 5.91 -8.69
C LEU A 86 -5.11 5.94 -9.81
N THR A 87 -5.68 4.79 -10.12
CA THR A 87 -6.89 4.72 -10.96
C THR A 87 -8.09 5.15 -10.13
N GLU A 88 -9.26 5.31 -10.75
CA GLU A 88 -10.50 5.55 -10.00
C GLU A 88 -10.72 4.47 -8.96
N LEU A 89 -10.51 3.21 -9.35
CA LEU A 89 -10.64 2.07 -8.45
C LEU A 89 -9.64 2.17 -7.29
N GLY A 90 -8.41 2.59 -7.58
CA GLY A 90 -7.41 2.81 -6.54
C GLY A 90 -7.77 3.93 -5.58
N MET A 91 -8.36 5.02 -6.09
CA MET A 91 -8.81 6.12 -5.24
C MET A 91 -9.92 5.70 -4.28
N GLU A 92 -10.76 4.75 -4.67
CA GLU A 92 -11.82 4.24 -3.81
C GLU A 92 -11.28 3.50 -2.60
N LEU A 93 -10.02 3.03 -2.64
CA LEU A 93 -9.40 2.37 -1.50
C LEU A 93 -9.07 3.36 -0.37
N ILE A 94 -8.87 4.62 -0.67
CA ILE A 94 -8.49 5.60 0.35
C ILE A 94 -9.53 5.72 1.46
N PRO A 95 -10.81 5.99 1.16
CA PRO A 95 -11.81 6.03 2.23
C PRO A 95 -12.01 4.68 2.93
N LEU A 96 -11.78 3.58 2.22
CA LEU A 96 -11.82 2.25 2.84
C LEU A 96 -10.72 2.10 3.89
N PHE A 97 -9.50 2.49 3.55
CA PHE A 97 -8.37 2.46 4.50
C PHE A 97 -8.63 3.36 5.69
N ASP A 98 -9.22 4.54 5.47
CA ASP A 98 -9.56 5.46 6.56
C ASP A 98 -10.55 4.80 7.53
N LYS A 99 -11.55 4.11 7.01
CA LYS A 99 -12.50 3.38 7.84
C LYS A 99 -11.84 2.23 8.60
N MET A 100 -10.97 1.50 7.97
CA MET A 100 -10.22 0.43 8.62
C MET A 100 -9.34 0.98 9.74
N ASN A 101 -8.72 2.12 9.49
CA ASN A 101 -7.88 2.78 10.48
C ASN A 101 -8.70 3.26 11.68
N GLU A 102 -9.85 3.85 11.45
CA GLU A 102 -10.77 4.26 12.51
C GLU A 102 -11.17 3.08 13.39
N TRP A 103 -11.54 1.99 12.75
CA TRP A 103 -11.95 0.79 13.48
C TRP A 103 -10.80 0.23 14.31
N GLY A 104 -9.61 0.15 13.73
CA GLY A 104 -8.44 -0.36 14.43
C GLY A 104 -8.05 0.49 15.63
N ASN A 105 -8.10 1.82 15.48
CA ASN A 105 -7.80 2.74 16.57
C ASN A 105 -8.82 2.62 17.68
N LYS A 106 -10.09 2.49 17.35
CA LYS A 106 -11.15 2.29 18.33
C LYS A 106 -10.97 1.00 19.10
N TYR A 107 -10.59 -0.07 18.41
CA TYR A 107 -10.32 -1.34 19.05
C TYR A 107 -9.16 -1.23 20.03
N GLU A 108 -8.07 -0.59 19.62
CA GLU A 108 -6.89 -0.38 20.45
C GLU A 108 -7.23 0.41 21.71
N ASP A 109 -8.02 1.48 21.60
CA ASP A 109 -8.42 2.31 22.75
C ASP A 109 -9.25 1.52 23.75
N GLN A 110 -10.10 0.62 23.27
CA GLN A 110 -10.98 -0.17 24.13
C GLN A 110 -10.32 -1.42 24.70
N ASN A 111 -9.32 -1.96 23.99
CA ASN A 111 -8.69 -3.24 24.32
C ASN A 111 -7.17 -3.06 24.36
N LYS A 112 -6.68 -2.45 25.42
CA LYS A 112 -5.25 -2.14 25.57
C LYS A 112 -4.33 -3.35 25.51
N ALA A 113 -4.88 -4.56 25.64
CA ALA A 113 -4.14 -5.79 25.52
C ALA A 113 -4.37 -6.43 24.15
N PHE A 114 -3.88 -5.79 23.10
CA PHE A 114 -3.98 -6.33 21.74
C PHE A 114 -3.13 -7.60 21.63
N PRO A 115 -3.71 -8.75 21.24
CA PRO A 115 -2.94 -9.99 21.10
C PRO A 115 -1.85 -9.84 20.04
N GLY A 116 -0.62 -10.13 20.40
CA GLY A 116 0.51 -9.94 19.50
C GLY A 116 1.08 -8.53 19.51
N TYR A 117 0.53 -7.65 20.33
CA TYR A 117 1.05 -6.30 20.49
C TYR A 117 2.33 -6.31 21.32
N SER A 118 3.38 -5.76 20.76
CA SER A 118 4.57 -5.42 21.52
C SER A 118 4.89 -3.96 21.22
N GLU A 119 5.23 -3.20 22.25
CA GLU A 119 5.54 -1.78 22.09
C GLU A 119 6.59 -1.53 21.01
N SER A 120 7.61 -2.38 20.97
CA SER A 120 8.69 -2.23 19.99
C SER A 120 8.25 -2.51 18.55
N GLY A 121 7.29 -3.42 18.36
CA GLY A 121 6.78 -3.73 17.04
C GLY A 121 5.77 -2.72 16.51
N MET A 122 4.99 -2.15 17.41
CA MET A 122 3.92 -1.22 17.01
C MET A 122 4.41 0.19 16.76
N VAL A 123 5.46 0.61 17.43
CA VAL A 123 6.00 1.97 17.25
C VAL A 123 6.40 2.21 15.80
N SER A 124 7.07 1.25 15.17
CA SER A 124 7.46 1.40 13.78
C SER A 124 6.27 1.38 12.84
N SER A 125 5.23 0.62 13.15
CA SER A 125 4.01 0.58 12.33
C SER A 125 3.22 1.87 12.39
N GLN A 126 3.14 2.50 13.55
CA GLN A 126 2.42 3.75 13.72
C GLN A 126 3.06 4.91 12.98
N VAL A 127 4.37 4.93 12.88
CA VAL A 127 5.09 5.97 12.15
C VAL A 127 4.68 6.00 10.68
N HIS A 128 4.37 4.86 10.10
CA HIS A 128 3.95 4.78 8.69
C HIS A 128 2.66 5.53 8.39
N TYR A 129 1.72 5.52 9.32
CA TYR A 129 0.40 6.09 9.07
C TYR A 129 0.33 7.58 9.32
N GLN A 130 1.38 8.17 9.82
CA GLN A 130 1.45 9.59 10.07
C GLN A 130 2.07 10.37 8.91
N ILE A 131 2.44 9.69 7.85
CA ILE A 131 3.05 10.31 6.67
C ILE A 131 2.01 11.08 5.84
N GLN A 132 0.77 10.98 6.19
CA GLN A 132 -0.27 11.76 5.51
C GLN A 132 -0.35 13.21 6.03
#